data_8a5cbd065180539651b7412ce91a6cf5
#
_entry.id   8a5cbd065180539651b7412ce91a6cf5
#
_cell.length_a   1.000
_cell.length_b   1.000
_cell.length_c   1.000
_cell.angle_alpha   90.00
_cell.angle_beta   90.00
_cell.angle_gamma   90.00
#
_symmetry.space_group_name_H-M   'P 1'
#
loop_
_entity.id
_entity.type
_entity.pdbx_description
1 polymer ?
#
loop_
_entity_poly.entity_id
_entity_poly.type
_entity_poly.pdbx_seq_one_letter_code
_entity_poly.pdbx_strand_id
1 'polypeptide(L)'
;MTIASNKALVERFDSILNTGDLTGLDDLCSPDLVNHALAPTRPAGLEGTRQWLATDGRKFESFRWQEVSVVAEGDLVVQFGTREGNWPGGAFWGFDVPAGPYRRGAAFLYRIAADRIAERWAVNDHLAMLLQLKAIGR
;
A
#
# COMPACT_ATOMS: atom_id res chain seq x y z
N MET A 1 0.87 -10.77 -22.05
CA MET A 1 0.28 -10.20 -20.85
C MET A 1 -1.11 -10.76 -20.65
N THR A 2 -1.36 -11.38 -19.51
CA THR A 2 -2.65 -12.03 -19.21
C THR A 2 -3.19 -11.52 -17.87
N ILE A 3 -4.46 -11.80 -17.61
CA ILE A 3 -5.06 -11.52 -16.29
C ILE A 3 -4.23 -12.19 -15.19
N ALA A 4 -3.87 -13.45 -15.36
CA ALA A 4 -3.08 -14.19 -14.39
C ALA A 4 -1.70 -13.56 -14.17
N SER A 5 -1.00 -13.17 -15.24
CA SER A 5 0.31 -12.53 -15.12
C SER A 5 0.22 -11.15 -14.47
N ASN A 6 -0.85 -10.40 -14.75
CA ASN A 6 -1.07 -9.10 -14.13
C ASN A 6 -1.31 -9.23 -12.63
N LYS A 7 -2.12 -10.21 -12.21
CA LYS A 7 -2.33 -10.49 -10.78
C LYS A 7 -1.02 -10.89 -10.10
N ALA A 8 -0.17 -11.68 -10.78
CA ALA A 8 1.11 -12.11 -10.24
C ALA A 8 2.06 -10.92 -9.98
N LEU A 9 2.04 -9.90 -10.85
CA LEU A 9 2.83 -8.69 -10.61
C LEU A 9 2.40 -7.99 -9.32
N VAL A 10 1.11 -7.89 -9.08
CA VAL A 10 0.57 -7.26 -7.88
C VAL A 10 0.91 -8.08 -6.64
N GLU A 11 0.86 -9.40 -6.70
CA GLU A 11 1.30 -10.27 -5.60
C GLU A 11 2.77 -10.04 -5.26
N ARG A 12 3.61 -9.86 -6.26
CA ARG A 12 5.02 -9.55 -6.04
C ARG A 12 5.20 -8.19 -5.35
N PHE A 13 4.40 -7.21 -5.69
CA PHE A 13 4.41 -5.91 -5.01
C PHE A 13 4.03 -6.09 -3.53
N ASP A 14 2.99 -6.87 -3.25
CA ASP A 14 2.58 -7.18 -1.87
C ASP A 14 3.70 -7.85 -1.09
N SER A 15 4.45 -8.74 -1.73
CA SER A 15 5.58 -9.42 -1.09
C SER A 15 6.65 -8.40 -0.67
N ILE A 16 6.96 -7.45 -1.53
CA ILE A 16 7.90 -6.36 -1.18
C ILE A 16 7.36 -5.56 0.00
N LEU A 17 6.09 -5.21 -0.02
CA LEU A 17 5.47 -4.46 1.07
C LEU A 17 5.54 -5.23 2.40
N ASN A 18 5.26 -6.53 2.37
CA ASN A 18 5.23 -7.36 3.57
C ASN A 18 6.63 -7.66 4.14
N THR A 19 7.61 -7.87 3.27
CA THR A 19 8.96 -8.26 3.69
C THR A 19 9.90 -7.07 3.86
N GLY A 20 9.66 -5.98 3.15
CA GLY A 20 10.58 -4.85 3.08
C GLY A 20 11.81 -5.12 2.22
N ASP A 21 11.84 -6.22 1.50
CA ASP A 21 12.91 -6.55 0.57
C ASP A 21 12.64 -5.84 -0.76
N LEU A 22 13.40 -4.78 -1.02
CA LEU A 22 13.23 -3.95 -2.20
C LEU A 22 13.91 -4.51 -3.45
N THR A 23 14.57 -5.66 -3.34
CA THR A 23 15.18 -6.34 -4.47
C THR A 23 14.10 -6.64 -5.51
N GLY A 24 14.35 -6.23 -6.75
CA GLY A 24 13.39 -6.47 -7.84
C GLY A 24 12.33 -5.41 -8.02
N LEU A 25 12.30 -4.37 -7.18
CA LEU A 25 11.31 -3.29 -7.33
C LEU A 25 11.42 -2.62 -8.71
N ASP A 26 12.63 -2.40 -9.18
CA ASP A 26 12.88 -1.75 -10.48
C ASP A 26 12.43 -2.61 -11.66
N ASP A 27 12.42 -3.93 -11.49
CA ASP A 27 11.91 -4.84 -12.53
C ASP A 27 10.39 -4.93 -12.49
N LEU A 28 9.80 -4.71 -11.33
CA LEU A 28 8.36 -4.84 -11.09
C LEU A 28 7.60 -3.58 -11.49
N CYS A 29 8.17 -2.42 -11.24
CA CYS A 29 7.52 -1.13 -11.47
C CYS A 29 8.15 -0.40 -12.65
N SER A 30 7.32 0.33 -13.39
CA SER A 30 7.80 1.22 -14.44
C SER A 30 8.71 2.29 -13.84
N PRO A 31 9.80 2.68 -14.53
CA PRO A 31 10.59 3.84 -14.10
C PRO A 31 9.75 5.13 -14.10
N ASP A 32 8.66 5.15 -14.88
CA ASP A 32 7.73 6.29 -14.96
C ASP A 32 6.48 6.07 -14.09
N LEU A 33 6.57 5.21 -13.08
CA LEU A 33 5.45 4.90 -12.19
C LEU A 33 4.77 6.17 -11.67
N VAL A 34 3.44 6.19 -11.74
CA VAL A 34 2.62 7.22 -11.09
C VAL A 34 1.93 6.56 -9.89
N ASN A 35 2.32 6.95 -8.69
CA ASN A 35 1.75 6.41 -7.47
C ASN A 35 0.92 7.48 -6.76
N HIS A 36 -0.38 7.42 -6.92
CA HIS A 36 -1.32 8.40 -6.34
C HIS A 36 -1.47 8.25 -4.82
N ALA A 37 -0.96 7.17 -4.26
CA ALA A 37 -1.09 6.88 -2.84
C ALA A 37 0.01 7.53 -1.99
N LEU A 38 1.00 8.15 -2.61
CA LEU A 38 2.10 8.79 -1.88
C LEU A 38 1.66 10.09 -1.23
N ALA A 39 2.19 10.36 -0.03
CA ALA A 39 1.99 11.63 0.63
C ALA A 39 2.63 12.77 -0.22
N PRO A 40 2.03 13.97 -0.23
CA PRO A 40 2.54 15.09 -1.02
C PRO A 40 3.98 15.51 -0.68
N THR A 41 4.45 15.15 0.51
CA THR A 41 5.80 15.50 0.98
C THR A 41 6.88 14.59 0.42
N ARG A 42 6.50 13.50 -0.26
CA ARG A 42 7.48 12.57 -0.84
C ARG A 42 7.79 12.91 -2.29
N PRO A 43 8.97 12.54 -2.77
CA PRO A 43 9.22 12.58 -4.21
C PRO A 43 8.16 11.80 -4.97
N ALA A 44 7.80 12.26 -6.15
CA ALA A 44 6.83 11.56 -6.98
C ALA A 44 7.41 10.25 -7.54
N GLY A 45 6.52 9.34 -7.92
CA GLY A 45 6.86 8.18 -8.73
C GLY A 45 7.61 7.07 -8.00
N LEU A 46 8.50 6.43 -8.73
CA LEU A 46 9.21 5.24 -8.24
C LEU A 46 10.12 5.56 -7.05
N GLU A 47 10.79 6.70 -7.06
CA GLU A 47 11.68 7.09 -5.97
C GLU A 47 10.90 7.27 -4.66
N GLY A 48 9.78 7.98 -4.71
CA GLY A 48 8.94 8.15 -3.52
C GLY A 48 8.35 6.82 -3.04
N THR A 49 8.00 5.95 -3.97
CA THR A 49 7.51 4.60 -3.64
C THR A 49 8.60 3.79 -2.94
N ARG A 50 9.84 3.85 -3.44
CA ARG A 50 11.00 3.19 -2.82
C ARG A 50 11.21 3.69 -1.39
N GLN A 51 11.19 5.01 -1.18
CA GLN A 51 11.35 5.59 0.14
C GLN A 51 10.23 5.18 1.08
N TRP A 52 8.99 5.20 0.61
CA TRP A 52 7.84 4.78 1.40
C TRP A 52 7.96 3.31 1.85
N LEU A 53 8.32 2.43 0.91
CA LEU A 53 8.50 1.01 1.24
C LEU A 53 9.65 0.78 2.22
N ALA A 54 10.70 1.58 2.14
CA ALA A 54 11.86 1.44 3.00
C ALA A 54 11.63 2.00 4.42
N THR A 55 10.74 2.96 4.57
CA THR A 55 10.55 3.67 5.83
C THR A 55 9.16 3.49 6.43
N ASP A 56 8.13 4.01 5.80
CA ASP A 56 6.78 4.05 6.39
C ASP A 56 6.13 2.67 6.46
N GLY A 57 6.47 1.80 5.53
CA GLY A 57 6.03 0.41 5.60
C GLY A 57 6.57 -0.31 6.84
N ARG A 58 7.67 0.21 7.41
CA ARG A 58 8.32 -0.36 8.60
C ARG A 58 7.83 0.24 9.91
N LYS A 59 7.04 1.32 9.88
CA LYS A 59 6.54 1.96 11.09
C LYS A 59 5.50 1.14 11.84
N PHE A 60 4.80 0.29 11.13
CA PHE A 60 3.71 -0.49 11.71
C PHE A 60 4.26 -1.84 12.15
N GLU A 61 4.34 -2.05 13.46
CA GLU A 61 4.71 -3.34 14.01
C GLU A 61 3.64 -4.39 13.68
N SER A 62 4.08 -5.60 13.36
CA SER A 62 3.18 -6.72 13.02
C SER A 62 2.23 -6.39 11.87
N PHE A 63 2.68 -5.56 10.93
CA PHE A 63 1.90 -5.20 9.75
C PHE A 63 1.55 -6.45 8.96
N ARG A 64 0.27 -6.57 8.61
CA ARG A 64 -0.22 -7.68 7.81
C ARG A 64 -1.32 -7.23 6.85
N TRP A 65 -1.21 -7.66 5.60
CA TRP A 65 -2.24 -7.51 4.60
C TRP A 65 -2.97 -8.85 4.44
N GLN A 66 -4.28 -8.82 4.58
CA GLN A 66 -5.11 -9.98 4.34
C GLN A 66 -6.04 -9.68 3.17
N GLU A 67 -5.81 -10.35 2.06
CA GLU A 67 -6.62 -10.16 0.86
C GLU A 67 -7.97 -10.85 1.01
N VAL A 68 -9.05 -10.11 0.72
CA VAL A 68 -10.40 -10.64 0.65
C VAL A 68 -10.72 -11.04 -0.79
N SER A 69 -10.36 -10.17 -1.75
CA SER A 69 -10.65 -10.43 -3.15
C SER A 69 -9.65 -9.71 -4.04
N VAL A 70 -9.34 -10.32 -5.18
CA VAL A 70 -8.59 -9.69 -6.25
C VAL A 70 -9.35 -9.91 -7.55
N VAL A 71 -9.61 -8.83 -8.28
CA VAL A 71 -10.27 -8.88 -9.57
C VAL A 71 -9.42 -8.15 -10.59
N ALA A 72 -9.46 -8.60 -11.83
CA ALA A 72 -8.70 -7.98 -12.91
C ALA A 72 -9.49 -8.01 -14.20
N GLU A 73 -9.35 -6.93 -14.96
CA GLU A 73 -9.97 -6.80 -16.27
C GLU A 73 -9.07 -5.91 -17.12
N GLY A 74 -8.76 -6.36 -18.33
CA GLY A 74 -7.86 -5.62 -19.21
C GLY A 74 -6.49 -5.46 -18.54
N ASP A 75 -6.03 -4.22 -18.42
CA ASP A 75 -4.75 -3.89 -17.81
C ASP A 75 -4.87 -3.47 -16.33
N LEU A 76 -6.05 -3.63 -15.74
CA LEU A 76 -6.33 -3.20 -14.37
C LEU A 76 -6.44 -4.38 -13.42
N VAL A 77 -5.89 -4.22 -12.22
CA VAL A 77 -6.02 -5.17 -11.11
C VAL A 77 -6.48 -4.43 -9.89
N VAL A 78 -7.53 -4.92 -9.24
CA VAL A 78 -8.05 -4.35 -7.99
C VAL A 78 -7.92 -5.39 -6.89
N GLN A 79 -7.31 -5.00 -5.78
CA GLN A 79 -7.29 -5.78 -4.55
C GLN A 79 -8.20 -5.13 -3.52
N PHE A 80 -8.94 -5.93 -2.78
CA PHE A 80 -9.70 -5.48 -1.63
C PHE A 80 -9.37 -6.39 -0.46
N GLY A 81 -9.10 -5.80 0.70
CA GLY A 81 -8.75 -6.58 1.86
C GLY A 81 -8.66 -5.75 3.13
N THR A 82 -7.93 -6.29 4.08
CA THR A 82 -7.76 -5.67 5.40
C THR A 82 -6.29 -5.52 5.72
N ARG A 83 -5.94 -4.38 6.27
CA ARG A 83 -4.64 -4.16 6.91
C ARG A 83 -4.80 -4.18 8.40
N GLU A 84 -3.90 -4.87 9.09
CA GLU A 84 -3.85 -4.86 10.54
C GLU A 84 -2.42 -4.78 11.03
N GLY A 85 -2.23 -4.27 12.24
CA GLY A 85 -0.92 -4.14 12.84
C GLY A 85 -1.02 -3.40 14.16
N ASN A 86 0.14 -3.05 14.70
CA ASN A 86 0.24 -2.22 15.88
C ASN A 86 0.85 -0.87 15.51
N TRP A 87 0.11 0.19 15.78
CA TRP A 87 0.63 1.54 15.58
C TRP A 87 1.48 1.92 16.78
N PRO A 88 2.74 2.35 16.58
CA PRO A 88 3.63 2.66 17.72
C PRO A 88 3.33 3.97 18.41
N GLY A 89 2.37 4.75 17.94
CA GLY A 89 2.08 6.08 18.45
C GLY A 89 2.77 7.14 17.63
N GLY A 90 2.23 8.36 17.68
CA GLY A 90 2.81 9.50 17.02
C GLY A 90 1.93 10.08 15.92
N ALA A 91 2.52 10.93 15.09
CA ALA A 91 1.79 11.64 14.04
C ALA A 91 1.44 10.72 12.88
N PHE A 92 0.19 10.76 12.45
CA PHE A 92 -0.31 10.05 11.28
C PHE A 92 -1.25 10.99 10.52
N TRP A 93 -0.82 11.40 9.32
CA TRP A 93 -1.57 12.36 8.49
C TRP A 93 -1.97 13.63 9.25
N GLY A 94 -1.07 14.13 10.10
CA GLY A 94 -1.30 15.34 10.87
C GLY A 94 -2.09 15.16 12.16
N PHE A 95 -2.56 13.94 12.45
CA PHE A 95 -3.22 13.61 13.72
C PHE A 95 -2.22 13.02 14.69
N ASP A 96 -2.37 13.37 15.97
CA ASP A 96 -1.62 12.69 17.03
C ASP A 96 -2.39 11.44 17.42
N VAL A 97 -1.84 10.28 17.09
CA VAL A 97 -2.54 9.00 17.20
C VAL A 97 -1.89 8.15 18.28
N PRO A 98 -2.64 7.79 19.34
CA PRO A 98 -2.13 6.91 20.38
C PRO A 98 -1.72 5.54 19.84
N ALA A 99 -0.73 4.92 20.50
CA ALA A 99 -0.29 3.59 20.16
C ALA A 99 -1.39 2.55 20.39
N GLY A 100 -1.42 1.52 19.58
CA GLY A 100 -2.34 0.41 19.77
C GLY A 100 -2.56 -0.42 18.52
N PRO A 101 -3.31 -1.50 18.69
CA PRO A 101 -3.67 -2.35 17.55
C PRO A 101 -4.77 -1.70 16.70
N TYR A 102 -4.68 -1.89 15.40
CA TYR A 102 -5.70 -1.40 14.48
C TYR A 102 -5.99 -2.44 13.40
N ARG A 103 -7.17 -2.32 12.81
CA ARG A 103 -7.57 -3.09 11.64
C ARG A 103 -8.44 -2.20 10.77
N ARG A 104 -8.12 -2.12 9.47
CA ARG A 104 -8.86 -1.25 8.56
C ARG A 104 -8.98 -1.87 7.18
N GLY A 105 -10.09 -1.60 6.51
CA GLY A 105 -10.27 -1.98 5.11
C GLY A 105 -9.40 -1.14 4.19
N ALA A 106 -9.01 -1.71 3.06
CA ALA A 106 -8.27 -1.01 2.03
C ALA A 106 -8.54 -1.60 0.66
N ALA A 107 -8.45 -0.77 -0.35
CA ALA A 107 -8.54 -1.18 -1.74
C ALA A 107 -7.41 -0.52 -2.52
N PHE A 108 -6.82 -1.30 -3.44
CA PHE A 108 -5.73 -0.84 -4.28
C PHE A 108 -6.06 -1.13 -5.73
N LEU A 109 -5.83 -0.15 -6.59
CA LEU A 109 -5.98 -0.30 -8.03
C LEU A 109 -4.61 -0.14 -8.67
N TYR A 110 -4.30 -1.06 -9.57
CA TYR A 110 -3.05 -1.06 -10.32
C TYR A 110 -3.34 -1.08 -11.82
N ARG A 111 -2.60 -0.28 -12.57
CA ARG A 111 -2.60 -0.37 -14.03
C ARG A 111 -1.26 -0.96 -14.46
N ILE A 112 -1.34 -1.98 -15.31
CA ILE A 112 -0.17 -2.70 -15.79
C ILE A 112 0.11 -2.26 -17.24
N ALA A 113 1.36 -1.97 -17.56
CA ALA A 113 1.79 -1.66 -18.90
C ALA A 113 3.20 -2.20 -19.12
N ALA A 114 3.44 -2.83 -20.27
CA ALA A 114 4.73 -3.42 -20.61
C ALA A 114 5.24 -4.38 -19.51
N ASP A 115 4.34 -5.19 -18.96
CA ASP A 115 4.62 -6.18 -17.92
C ASP A 115 5.17 -5.56 -16.62
N ARG A 116 4.81 -4.32 -16.33
CA ARG A 116 5.20 -3.61 -15.11
C ARG A 116 4.03 -2.84 -14.54
N ILE A 117 4.08 -2.57 -13.24
CA ILE A 117 3.12 -1.68 -12.59
C ILE A 117 3.44 -0.26 -13.05
N ALA A 118 2.51 0.35 -13.76
CA ALA A 118 2.66 1.68 -14.33
C ALA A 118 1.96 2.75 -13.50
N GLU A 119 0.90 2.38 -12.78
CA GLU A 119 0.11 3.34 -12.02
C GLU A 119 -0.55 2.64 -10.84
N ARG A 120 -0.63 3.32 -9.71
CA ARG A 120 -1.19 2.76 -8.48
C ARG A 120 -2.04 3.80 -7.76
N TRP A 121 -3.21 3.37 -7.31
CA TRP A 121 -4.11 4.14 -6.44
C TRP A 121 -4.39 3.34 -5.18
N ALA A 122 -4.67 4.02 -4.08
CA ALA A 122 -5.06 3.37 -2.84
C ALA A 122 -6.18 4.14 -2.15
N VAL A 123 -7.12 3.39 -1.59
CA VAL A 123 -8.15 3.91 -0.70
C VAL A 123 -8.03 3.11 0.59
N ASN A 124 -7.75 3.80 1.69
CA ASN A 124 -7.64 3.18 3.01
C ASN A 124 -8.69 3.77 3.94
N ASP A 125 -9.27 2.95 4.78
CA ASP A 125 -10.20 3.40 5.80
C ASP A 125 -9.42 3.96 7.01
N HIS A 126 -8.79 5.11 6.81
CA HIS A 126 -8.05 5.78 7.88
C HIS A 126 -8.97 6.21 9.03
N LEU A 127 -10.22 6.55 8.73
CA LEU A 127 -11.18 6.94 9.75
C LEU A 127 -11.39 5.81 10.76
N ALA A 128 -11.54 4.58 10.29
CA ALA A 128 -11.68 3.43 11.18
C ALA A 128 -10.49 3.30 12.12
N MET A 129 -9.27 3.46 11.60
CA MET A 129 -8.06 3.41 12.42
C MET A 129 -8.04 4.51 13.48
N LEU A 130 -8.36 5.75 13.08
CA LEU A 130 -8.38 6.88 14.00
C LEU A 130 -9.40 6.70 15.11
N LEU A 131 -10.57 6.14 14.80
CA LEU A 131 -11.60 5.84 15.80
C LEU A 131 -11.16 4.72 16.75
N GLN A 132 -10.59 3.65 16.19
CA GLN A 132 -10.11 2.50 17.00
C GLN A 132 -9.05 2.94 18.00
N LEU A 133 -8.13 3.80 17.59
CA LEU A 133 -7.02 4.27 18.40
C LEU A 133 -7.36 5.53 19.19
N LYS A 134 -8.62 5.97 19.15
CA LYS A 134 -9.15 7.09 19.92
C LYS A 134 -8.45 8.43 19.65
N ALA A 135 -7.97 8.59 18.41
CA ALA A 135 -7.41 9.86 17.97
C ALA A 135 -8.52 10.89 17.71
N ILE A 136 -9.71 10.42 17.35
CA ILE A 136 -10.90 11.24 17.10
C ILE A 136 -12.15 10.53 17.62
N GLY A 137 -13.28 11.22 17.66
CA GLY A 137 -14.57 10.59 17.90
C GLY A 137 -14.79 10.13 19.34
N ARG A 138 -14.90 11.04 20.25
CA ARG A 138 -15.13 10.71 21.67
C ARG A 138 -16.60 10.68 22.00
#